data_d1bda8854d5cdf20837d33c70bca88e1
#
_entry.id   d1bda8854d5cdf20837d33c70bca88e1
#
_cell.length_a   1.000
_cell.length_b   1.000
_cell.length_c   1.000
_cell.angle_alpha   90.00
_cell.angle_beta   90.00
_cell.angle_gamma   90.00
#
_symmetry.space_group_name_H-M   'P 1'
#
loop_
_entity.id
_entity.type
_entity.pdbx_description
1 polymer ?
#
loop_
_entity_poly.entity_id
_entity_poly.type
_entity_poly.pdbx_seq_one_letter_code
_entity_poly.pdbx_strand_id
1 'polypeptide(L)'
;MDGHFTGYASVFGVPDLGRDVVVPGAFAASLARQGPAGVRLLFQHDPAEPIGRWLSLREDAHGLFAEGQLNLAVQRAREVDALLRGGGLDGLSIGFRTLLARRGAGGERRLHRVDLWEISLVTFPLQPQARASPGADALADALATEIRGLARRIAPKPAPASTLRP
;
A
#
# COMPACT_ATOMS: atom_id res chain seq x y z
N MET A 1 -1.93 15.13 -7.49
CA MET A 1 -1.34 13.97 -6.75
C MET A 1 -1.71 14.17 -5.29
N ASP A 2 -2.43 13.23 -4.72
CA ASP A 2 -2.96 13.37 -3.36
C ASP A 2 -2.31 12.42 -2.34
N GLY A 3 -1.47 11.47 -2.79
CA GLY A 3 -0.79 10.49 -1.94
C GLY A 3 -1.72 9.41 -1.36
N HIS A 4 -2.96 9.31 -1.87
CA HIS A 4 -3.92 8.32 -1.40
C HIS A 4 -3.66 6.94 -2.03
N PHE A 5 -3.79 5.89 -1.21
CA PHE A 5 -3.65 4.52 -1.64
C PHE A 5 -4.48 3.57 -0.78
N THR A 6 -4.76 2.38 -1.31
CA THR A 6 -5.50 1.32 -0.61
C THR A 6 -4.82 -0.02 -0.83
N GLY A 7 -5.11 -1.00 0.02
CA GLY A 7 -4.63 -2.35 -0.17
C GLY A 7 -4.95 -3.28 0.99
N TYR A 8 -4.57 -4.54 0.85
CA TYR A 8 -4.63 -5.49 1.95
C TYR A 8 -3.26 -5.63 2.60
N ALA A 9 -3.16 -5.22 3.86
CA ALA A 9 -1.93 -5.32 4.65
C ALA A 9 -1.67 -6.74 5.17
N SER A 10 -2.71 -7.57 5.23
CA SER A 10 -2.63 -8.99 5.55
C SER A 10 -3.84 -9.71 4.93
N VAL A 11 -3.62 -10.87 4.35
CA VAL A 11 -4.66 -11.75 3.79
C VAL A 11 -4.86 -12.93 4.74
N PHE A 12 -6.11 -13.17 5.16
CA PHE A 12 -6.43 -14.21 6.14
C PHE A 12 -6.28 -15.62 5.56
N GLY A 13 -5.87 -16.55 6.41
CA GLY A 13 -5.80 -17.96 6.07
C GLY A 13 -4.65 -18.36 5.14
N VAL A 14 -3.85 -17.42 4.67
CA VAL A 14 -2.71 -17.65 3.78
C VAL A 14 -1.42 -17.50 4.60
N PRO A 15 -0.51 -18.50 4.57
CA PRO A 15 0.75 -18.40 5.28
C PRO A 15 1.66 -17.34 4.63
N ASP A 16 2.32 -16.56 5.46
CA ASP A 16 3.41 -15.72 5.03
C ASP A 16 4.73 -16.52 4.88
N LEU A 17 5.81 -15.85 4.47
CA LEU A 17 7.12 -16.47 4.30
C LEU A 17 7.75 -16.93 5.63
N GLY A 18 7.27 -16.41 6.77
CA GLY A 18 7.62 -16.84 8.12
C GLY A 18 6.77 -18.01 8.63
N ARG A 19 5.82 -18.52 7.80
CA ARG A 19 4.84 -19.56 8.15
C ARG A 19 3.82 -19.13 9.22
N ASP A 20 3.58 -17.83 9.35
CA ASP A 20 2.49 -17.30 10.14
C ASP A 20 1.22 -17.23 9.28
N VAL A 21 0.10 -17.62 9.87
CA VAL A 21 -1.23 -17.53 9.28
C VAL A 21 -2.10 -16.66 10.17
N VAL A 22 -2.47 -15.49 9.69
CA VAL A 22 -3.40 -14.62 10.42
C VAL A 22 -4.82 -15.12 10.20
N VAL A 23 -5.58 -15.28 11.28
CA VAL A 23 -6.98 -15.69 11.20
C VAL A 23 -7.92 -14.49 11.32
N PRO A 24 -9.15 -14.54 10.78
CA PRO A 24 -10.15 -13.48 10.97
C PRO A 24 -10.35 -13.15 12.44
N GLY A 25 -10.47 -11.86 12.77
CA GLY A 25 -10.60 -11.35 14.13
C GLY A 25 -9.28 -11.09 14.86
N ALA A 26 -8.13 -11.42 14.27
CA ALA A 26 -6.83 -11.28 14.94
C ALA A 26 -6.47 -9.83 15.26
N PHE A 27 -6.91 -8.87 14.45
CA PHE A 27 -6.65 -7.44 14.64
C PHE A 27 -7.77 -6.71 15.40
N ALA A 28 -8.95 -7.32 15.54
CA ALA A 28 -10.15 -6.64 16.03
C ALA A 28 -9.96 -5.91 17.37
N ALA A 29 -9.36 -6.58 18.36
CA ALA A 29 -9.12 -5.97 19.68
C ALA A 29 -8.10 -4.83 19.63
N SER A 30 -7.06 -4.95 18.80
CA SER A 30 -6.04 -3.92 18.62
C SER A 30 -6.64 -2.68 17.95
N LEU A 31 -7.39 -2.86 16.88
CA LEU A 31 -8.05 -1.77 16.16
C LEU A 31 -9.13 -1.08 17.00
N ALA A 32 -9.93 -1.84 17.78
CA ALA A 32 -10.93 -1.27 18.68
C ALA A 32 -10.31 -0.39 19.77
N ARG A 33 -9.11 -0.76 20.27
CA ARG A 33 -8.41 -0.03 21.33
C ARG A 33 -7.79 1.28 20.81
N GLN A 34 -7.17 1.28 19.66
CA GLN A 34 -6.29 2.38 19.23
C GLN A 34 -6.71 3.07 17.92
N GLY A 35 -7.63 2.46 17.17
CA GLY A 35 -8.04 2.97 15.87
C GLY A 35 -6.90 3.06 14.85
N PRO A 36 -7.18 3.62 13.65
CA PRO A 36 -6.16 3.82 12.63
C PRO A 36 -5.03 4.76 13.08
N ALA A 37 -5.34 5.77 13.90
CA ALA A 37 -4.36 6.75 14.38
C ALA A 37 -3.28 6.16 15.30
N GLY A 38 -3.57 5.03 15.96
CA GLY A 38 -2.61 4.33 16.82
C GLY A 38 -1.62 3.44 16.04
N VAL A 39 -1.88 3.16 14.77
CA VAL A 39 -1.01 2.35 13.90
C VAL A 39 -0.14 3.27 13.05
N ARG A 40 1.18 3.05 13.02
CA ARG A 40 2.10 3.90 12.25
C ARG A 40 2.12 3.47 10.78
N LEU A 41 2.21 4.45 9.87
CA LEU A 41 2.50 4.24 8.45
C LEU A 41 3.98 4.56 8.22
N LEU A 42 4.79 3.51 8.00
CA LEU A 42 6.23 3.61 7.88
C LEU A 42 6.71 3.20 6.48
N PHE A 43 7.97 3.46 6.20
CA PHE A 43 8.70 2.93 5.06
C PHE A 43 9.71 1.88 5.54
N GLN A 44 9.65 0.67 4.95
CA GLN A 44 10.61 -0.44 5.20
C GLN A 44 10.76 -0.83 6.69
N HIS A 45 9.69 -0.74 7.48
CA HIS A 45 9.71 -1.01 8.93
C HIS A 45 10.66 -0.10 9.73
N ASP A 46 11.09 1.03 9.15
CA ASP A 46 12.00 1.96 9.84
C ASP A 46 11.18 2.96 10.68
N PRO A 47 11.31 2.93 12.02
CA PRO A 47 10.58 3.86 12.87
C PRO A 47 11.04 5.33 12.71
N ALA A 48 12.18 5.57 12.08
CA ALA A 48 12.67 6.90 11.74
C ALA A 48 12.05 7.45 10.44
N GLU A 49 11.33 6.61 9.67
CA GLU A 49 10.74 6.94 8.37
C GLU A 49 9.20 6.88 8.40
N PRO A 50 8.50 7.71 9.21
CA PRO A 50 7.05 7.83 9.13
C PRO A 50 6.70 8.64 7.87
N ILE A 51 5.89 8.04 6.99
CA ILE A 51 5.59 8.60 5.67
C ILE A 51 4.15 9.08 5.48
N GLY A 52 3.30 8.91 6.49
CA GLY A 52 1.90 9.31 6.38
C GLY A 52 1.05 8.83 7.55
N ARG A 53 -0.24 8.59 7.25
CA ARG A 53 -1.21 8.11 8.24
C ARG A 53 -2.21 7.15 7.61
N TRP A 54 -2.84 6.33 8.41
CA TRP A 54 -3.97 5.51 8.02
C TRP A 54 -5.27 6.31 8.17
N LEU A 55 -6.10 6.30 7.12
CA LEU A 55 -7.44 6.88 7.11
C LEU A 55 -8.45 5.86 7.63
N SER A 56 -8.28 4.61 7.22
CA SER A 56 -9.14 3.50 7.62
C SER A 56 -8.32 2.20 7.72
N LEU A 57 -8.57 1.42 8.76
CA LEU A 57 -8.09 0.05 8.92
C LEU A 57 -9.27 -0.80 9.38
N ARG A 58 -9.61 -1.82 8.60
CA ARG A 58 -10.74 -2.71 8.92
C ARG A 58 -10.47 -4.14 8.47
N GLU A 59 -10.97 -5.07 9.24
CA GLU A 59 -11.05 -6.45 8.80
C GLU A 59 -12.30 -6.66 7.94
N ASP A 60 -12.17 -7.42 6.88
CA ASP A 60 -13.26 -7.98 6.10
C ASP A 60 -13.07 -9.49 5.89
N ALA A 61 -13.86 -10.13 5.02
CA ALA A 61 -13.75 -11.56 4.77
C ALA A 61 -12.42 -11.98 4.13
N HIS A 62 -11.71 -11.06 3.49
CA HIS A 62 -10.45 -11.32 2.79
C HIS A 62 -9.22 -11.09 3.67
N GLY A 63 -9.24 -10.03 4.51
CA GLY A 63 -8.06 -9.68 5.28
C GLY A 63 -8.18 -8.35 6.03
N LEU A 64 -7.03 -7.78 6.35
CA LEU A 64 -6.89 -6.43 6.89
C LEU A 64 -6.80 -5.43 5.75
N PHE A 65 -7.93 -4.81 5.40
CA PHE A 65 -7.99 -3.74 4.44
C PHE A 65 -7.48 -2.44 5.05
N ALA A 66 -6.63 -1.75 4.33
CA ALA A 66 -5.98 -0.52 4.74
C ALA A 66 -6.17 0.58 3.69
N GLU A 67 -6.53 1.77 4.15
CA GLU A 67 -6.63 2.98 3.37
C GLU A 67 -5.69 4.02 3.96
N GLY A 68 -4.69 4.44 3.21
CA GLY A 68 -3.60 5.28 3.65
C GLY A 68 -3.47 6.58 2.89
N GLN A 69 -2.90 7.56 3.57
CA GLN A 69 -2.58 8.89 3.03
C GLN A 69 -1.11 9.19 3.29
N LEU A 70 -0.31 9.25 2.23
CA LEU A 70 1.08 9.72 2.30
C LEU A 70 1.12 11.22 2.58
N ASN A 71 2.03 11.64 3.45
CA ASN A 71 2.27 13.06 3.72
C ASN A 71 3.28 13.63 2.72
N LEU A 72 2.80 14.17 1.62
CA LEU A 72 3.66 14.69 0.55
C LEU A 72 4.52 15.93 0.94
N ALA A 73 4.35 16.47 2.15
CA ALA A 73 5.29 17.45 2.70
C ALA A 73 6.61 16.80 3.13
N VAL A 74 6.60 15.48 3.40
CA VAL A 74 7.79 14.69 3.72
C VAL A 74 8.47 14.22 2.44
N GLN A 75 9.79 14.38 2.32
CA GLN A 75 10.53 14.00 1.11
C GLN A 75 10.37 12.50 0.81
N ARG A 76 10.60 11.64 1.79
CA ARG A 76 10.47 10.18 1.64
C ARG A 76 9.07 9.78 1.15
N ALA A 77 8.02 10.42 1.65
CA ALA A 77 6.66 10.13 1.22
C ALA A 77 6.41 10.47 -0.25
N ARG A 78 7.00 11.55 -0.79
CA ARG A 78 6.95 11.88 -2.23
C ARG A 78 7.68 10.85 -3.09
N GLU A 79 8.84 10.39 -2.63
CA GLU A 79 9.61 9.35 -3.31
C GLU A 79 8.83 8.02 -3.35
N VAL A 80 8.22 7.65 -2.23
CA VAL A 80 7.36 6.45 -2.11
C VAL A 80 6.11 6.57 -2.98
N ASP A 81 5.44 7.73 -3.03
CA ASP A 81 4.29 7.97 -3.91
C ASP A 81 4.67 7.79 -5.39
N ALA A 82 5.82 8.30 -5.79
CA ALA A 82 6.33 8.15 -7.16
C ALA A 82 6.63 6.67 -7.49
N LEU A 83 7.23 5.93 -6.56
CA LEU A 83 7.51 4.50 -6.73
C LEU A 83 6.22 3.66 -6.79
N LEU A 84 5.24 3.95 -5.92
CA LEU A 84 3.96 3.27 -5.90
C LEU A 84 3.19 3.47 -7.21
N ARG A 85 3.12 4.70 -7.70
CA ARG A 85 2.48 5.03 -8.99
C ARG A 85 3.21 4.44 -10.19
N GLY A 86 4.53 4.38 -10.12
CA GLY A 86 5.38 3.81 -11.16
C GLY A 86 5.48 2.28 -11.12
N GLY A 87 4.83 1.61 -10.14
CA GLY A 87 4.90 0.16 -9.97
C GLY A 87 6.25 -0.37 -9.47
N GLY A 88 7.13 0.52 -8.97
CA GLY A 88 8.42 0.14 -8.41
C GLY A 88 8.36 -0.33 -6.96
N LEU A 89 7.23 -0.10 -6.28
CA LEU A 89 6.97 -0.49 -4.89
C LEU A 89 5.46 -0.65 -4.69
N ASP A 90 5.02 -1.78 -4.16
CA ASP A 90 3.61 -2.05 -3.90
C ASP A 90 3.35 -2.94 -2.68
N GLY A 91 4.41 -3.43 -2.01
CA GLY A 91 4.29 -4.32 -0.86
C GLY A 91 3.73 -3.62 0.37
N LEU A 92 2.83 -4.29 1.10
CA LEU A 92 2.44 -3.95 2.45
C LEU A 92 2.95 -5.03 3.42
N SER A 93 3.43 -4.61 4.58
CA SER A 93 3.90 -5.52 5.62
C SER A 93 3.55 -5.00 7.00
N ILE A 94 3.07 -5.88 7.87
CA ILE A 94 2.61 -5.55 9.22
C ILE A 94 3.71 -5.73 10.26
N GLY A 95 3.85 -4.78 11.19
CA GLY A 95 4.64 -4.90 12.40
C GLY A 95 3.71 -5.04 13.62
N PHE A 96 3.86 -6.13 14.37
CA PHE A 96 2.95 -6.47 15.45
C PHE A 96 3.64 -7.27 16.56
N ARG A 97 2.99 -7.32 17.73
CA ARG A 97 3.31 -8.26 18.79
C ARG A 97 2.25 -9.35 18.84
N THR A 98 2.68 -10.62 18.85
CA THR A 98 1.77 -11.75 19.04
C THR A 98 1.24 -11.78 20.47
N LEU A 99 -0.08 -11.79 20.64
CA LEU A 99 -0.76 -11.94 21.94
C LEU A 99 -1.32 -13.34 22.12
N LEU A 100 -1.80 -13.98 21.05
CA LEU A 100 -2.31 -15.34 21.08
C LEU A 100 -2.00 -16.03 19.74
N ALA A 101 -1.26 -17.13 19.81
CA ALA A 101 -1.01 -17.99 18.66
C ALA A 101 -1.25 -19.45 19.04
N ARG A 102 -1.59 -20.27 18.02
CA ARG A 102 -1.76 -21.72 18.14
C ARG A 102 -1.03 -22.39 16.99
N ARG A 103 -0.55 -23.61 17.19
CA ARG A 103 0.02 -24.42 16.13
C ARG A 103 -1.11 -25.00 15.27
N GLY A 104 -1.04 -24.85 13.96
CA GLY A 104 -1.93 -25.47 12.99
C GLY A 104 -1.51 -26.90 12.69
N ALA A 105 -2.37 -27.63 11.99
CA ALA A 105 -2.15 -29.04 11.65
C ALA A 105 -0.94 -29.25 10.71
N GLY A 106 -0.61 -28.27 9.87
CA GLY A 106 0.56 -28.27 8.99
C GLY A 106 1.83 -27.72 9.63
N GLY A 107 1.82 -27.44 10.94
CA GLY A 107 2.96 -26.90 11.69
C GLY A 107 3.13 -25.38 11.55
N GLU A 108 2.21 -24.70 10.83
CA GLU A 108 2.15 -23.23 10.77
C GLU A 108 1.78 -22.64 12.13
N ARG A 109 2.16 -21.38 12.37
CA ARG A 109 1.75 -20.62 13.54
C ARG A 109 0.51 -19.78 13.19
N ARG A 110 -0.64 -20.15 13.75
CA ARG A 110 -1.91 -19.44 13.54
C ARG A 110 -2.06 -18.31 14.55
N LEU A 111 -2.08 -17.08 14.07
CA LEU A 111 -2.17 -15.87 14.87
C LEU A 111 -3.66 -15.53 15.11
N HIS A 112 -4.11 -15.71 16.34
CA HIS A 112 -5.49 -15.48 16.76
C HIS A 112 -5.70 -14.09 17.37
N ARG A 113 -4.67 -13.49 17.93
CA ARG A 113 -4.71 -12.12 18.45
C ARG A 113 -3.33 -11.48 18.39
N VAL A 114 -3.28 -10.29 17.80
CA VAL A 114 -2.06 -9.49 17.67
C VAL A 114 -2.29 -8.07 18.17
N ASP A 115 -1.22 -7.45 18.62
CA ASP A 115 -1.14 -6.02 18.88
C ASP A 115 -0.46 -5.36 17.70
N LEU A 116 -1.22 -4.70 16.85
CA LEU A 116 -0.74 -4.10 15.60
C LEU A 116 -0.08 -2.76 15.90
N TRP A 117 1.20 -2.60 15.57
CA TRP A 117 1.95 -1.38 15.86
C TRP A 117 2.10 -0.48 14.63
N GLU A 118 2.36 -1.09 13.49
CA GLU A 118 2.59 -0.36 12.26
C GLU A 118 2.21 -1.22 11.04
N ILE A 119 2.02 -0.55 9.91
CA ILE A 119 2.01 -1.17 8.60
C ILE A 119 2.93 -0.33 7.73
N SER A 120 3.85 -1.00 7.04
CA SER A 120 4.84 -0.36 6.18
C SER A 120 4.56 -0.59 4.70
N LEU A 121 4.89 0.41 3.89
CA LEU A 121 5.17 0.21 2.47
C LEU A 121 6.59 -0.35 2.34
N VAL A 122 6.71 -1.51 1.69
CA VAL A 122 7.96 -2.28 1.59
C VAL A 122 8.21 -2.80 0.18
N THR A 123 9.48 -3.01 -0.15
CA THR A 123 9.88 -3.65 -1.42
C THR A 123 9.54 -5.15 -1.41
N PHE A 124 9.77 -5.82 -0.29
CA PHE A 124 9.58 -7.27 -0.14
C PHE A 124 8.63 -7.55 1.04
N PRO A 125 7.32 -7.65 0.80
CA PRO A 125 6.37 -7.96 1.86
C PRO A 125 6.57 -9.40 2.36
N LEU A 126 6.47 -9.58 3.68
CA LEU A 126 6.57 -10.92 4.29
C LEU A 126 5.45 -11.84 3.80
N GLN A 127 4.25 -11.29 3.55
CA GLN A 127 3.15 -11.97 2.87
C GLN A 127 3.06 -11.46 1.43
N PRO A 128 3.43 -12.27 0.40
CA PRO A 128 3.47 -11.82 -1.00
C PRO A 128 2.14 -11.28 -1.55
N GLN A 129 1.01 -11.68 -0.96
CA GLN A 129 -0.34 -11.22 -1.34
C GLN A 129 -0.71 -9.85 -0.74
N ALA A 130 0.05 -9.36 0.24
CA ALA A 130 -0.19 -8.06 0.87
C ALA A 130 0.33 -6.94 -0.04
N ARG A 131 -0.60 -6.28 -0.77
CA ARG A 131 -0.26 -5.29 -1.81
C ARG A 131 -1.10 -4.04 -1.67
N ALA A 132 -0.46 -2.92 -2.02
CA ALA A 132 -1.07 -1.60 -2.14
C ALA A 132 -1.28 -1.24 -3.62
N SER A 133 -2.29 -0.44 -3.86
CA SER A 133 -2.55 0.19 -5.15
C SER A 133 -2.78 1.68 -4.95
N PRO A 134 -2.33 2.54 -5.87
CA PRO A 134 -2.71 3.96 -5.86
C PRO A 134 -4.23 4.11 -5.81
N GLY A 135 -4.72 5.15 -5.14
CA GLY A 135 -6.15 5.45 -5.09
C GLY A 135 -6.78 5.62 -6.49
N ALA A 136 -8.09 5.47 -6.58
CA ALA A 136 -8.80 5.51 -7.88
C ALA A 136 -8.53 6.79 -8.69
N ASP A 137 -8.45 7.95 -8.02
CA ASP A 137 -8.11 9.23 -8.67
C ASP A 137 -6.70 9.23 -9.25
N ALA A 138 -5.76 8.57 -8.57
CA ALA A 138 -4.39 8.42 -9.04
C ALA A 138 -4.28 7.50 -10.26
N LEU A 139 -5.07 6.43 -10.31
CA LEU A 139 -5.16 5.56 -11.49
C LEU A 139 -5.78 6.29 -12.68
N ALA A 140 -6.82 7.11 -12.45
CA ALA A 140 -7.43 7.94 -13.47
C ALA A 140 -6.45 8.98 -14.04
N ASP A 141 -5.68 9.65 -13.19
CA ASP A 141 -4.65 10.62 -13.59
C ASP A 141 -3.49 9.97 -14.35
N ALA A 142 -3.04 8.80 -13.92
CA ALA A 142 -2.01 8.02 -14.61
C ALA A 142 -2.48 7.61 -16.01
N LEU A 143 -3.68 7.06 -16.12
CA LEU A 143 -4.30 6.67 -17.39
C LEU A 143 -4.49 7.87 -18.33
N ALA A 144 -4.99 9.00 -17.82
CA ALA A 144 -5.15 10.23 -18.58
C ALA A 144 -3.81 10.78 -19.10
N THR A 145 -2.75 10.63 -18.33
CA THR A 145 -1.40 11.06 -18.73
C THR A 145 -0.84 10.16 -19.84
N GLU A 146 -1.03 8.86 -19.73
CA GLU A 146 -0.62 7.89 -20.72
C GLU A 146 -1.36 8.08 -22.04
N ILE A 147 -2.68 8.28 -22.01
CA ILE A 147 -3.52 8.61 -23.18
C ILE A 147 -3.03 9.90 -23.85
N ARG A 148 -2.75 10.96 -23.08
CA ARG A 148 -2.20 12.21 -23.63
C ARG A 148 -0.82 12.00 -24.27
N GLY A 149 0.02 11.13 -23.68
CA GLY A 149 1.32 10.75 -24.24
C GLY A 149 1.20 10.03 -25.57
N LEU A 150 0.30 9.07 -25.68
CA LEU A 150 -0.01 8.38 -26.93
C LEU A 150 -0.56 9.34 -28.00
N ALA A 151 -1.52 10.19 -27.64
CA ALA A 151 -2.11 11.17 -28.56
C ALA A 151 -1.04 12.10 -29.17
N ARG A 152 -0.05 12.52 -28.39
CA ARG A 152 1.08 13.33 -28.90
C ARG A 152 1.99 12.57 -29.87
N ARG A 153 2.15 11.25 -29.70
CA ARG A 153 2.97 10.41 -30.58
C ARG A 153 2.33 10.14 -31.94
N ILE A 154 0.99 10.10 -31.99
CA ILE A 154 0.21 9.86 -33.23
C ILE A 154 -0.28 11.15 -33.89
N ALA A 155 -0.12 12.31 -33.23
CA ALA A 155 -0.46 13.60 -33.83
C ALA A 155 0.42 13.84 -35.08
N PRO A 156 -0.16 14.17 -36.24
CA PRO A 156 0.62 14.44 -37.45
C PRO A 156 1.55 15.63 -37.21
N LYS A 157 2.80 15.49 -37.67
CA LYS A 157 3.79 16.55 -37.60
C LYS A 157 3.22 17.79 -38.35
N PRO A 158 3.24 18.99 -37.74
CA PRO A 158 2.77 20.18 -38.42
C PRO A 158 3.54 20.38 -39.72
N ALA A 159 2.80 20.64 -40.78
CA ALA A 159 3.40 20.91 -42.10
C ALA A 159 4.34 22.15 -42.01
N PRO A 160 5.49 22.14 -42.68
CA PRO A 160 6.37 23.29 -42.71
C PRO A 160 5.63 24.50 -43.25
N ALA A 161 5.74 25.63 -42.54
CA ALA A 161 5.16 26.89 -43.00
C ALA A 161 5.71 27.22 -44.40
N SER A 162 4.81 27.32 -45.39
CA SER A 162 5.15 27.76 -46.73
C SER A 162 5.59 29.23 -46.64
N THR A 163 6.88 29.50 -46.76
CA THR A 163 7.41 30.84 -46.94
C THR A 163 7.11 31.29 -48.35
N LEU A 164 6.00 31.95 -48.57
CA LEU A 164 5.80 32.81 -49.75
C LEU A 164 6.78 33.97 -49.61
N ARG A 165 7.81 33.93 -50.42
CA ARG A 165 8.63 35.12 -50.69
C ARG A 165 7.88 36.03 -51.67
N PRO A 166 7.98 37.35 -51.50
CA PRO A 166 7.43 38.35 -52.44
C PRO A 166 8.17 38.36 -53.77
#